data_96d2628aa6a84f540a5813bca02f1f0a
#
_entry.id   96d2628aa6a84f540a5813bca02f1f0a
#
_cell.length_a   1.000
_cell.length_b   1.000
_cell.length_c   1.000
_cell.angle_alpha   90.00
_cell.angle_beta   90.00
_cell.angle_gamma   90.00
#
_symmetry.space_group_name_H-M   'P 1'
#
loop_
_entity.id
_entity.type
_entity.pdbx_description
1 polymer ?
#
loop_
_entity_poly.entity_id
_entity_poly.type
_entity_poly.pdbx_seq_one_letter_code
_entity_poly.pdbx_strand_id
1 'polypeptide(L)'
;MNASSNDVRRPGFGAAMRSELLRHRRSPLVVLHAVLAVAVGLAAGLYFATTPWDSLLAYDAFVQLLGAAASLLAGISCGLSIDAEREAGDYANLLGYPSRCRALCAKGLVLLGMGAFACLCALLLFVGVLTVAGKPVPPAATLASSFVALTAGAAALYAIATATALAWGRNAAIALGALGFMIALASLGGLGNGLVTGTLSASLAPMALMVVPFTWPARLASLSVELFLSTTAAVAGAPGMTEALVANAQVSMAICVFGTAAVIAALLMWALRFEDGRRAKE
;
A
#
# COMPACT_ATOMS: atom_id res chain seq x y z
N MET A 1 31.14 -31.20 36.98
CA MET A 1 30.15 -31.31 35.89
C MET A 1 29.80 -29.89 35.46
N ASN A 2 30.48 -29.38 34.41
CA ASN A 2 30.19 -28.06 33.83
C ASN A 2 29.02 -28.21 32.88
N ALA A 3 27.83 -27.73 33.29
CA ALA A 3 26.73 -27.52 32.38
C ALA A 3 27.12 -26.41 31.42
N SER A 4 27.46 -26.77 30.16
CA SER A 4 27.62 -25.81 29.09
C SER A 4 26.27 -25.08 28.94
N SER A 5 26.27 -23.80 29.26
CA SER A 5 25.16 -22.92 28.96
C SER A 5 25.00 -22.96 27.44
N ASN A 6 24.01 -23.71 26.98
CA ASN A 6 23.56 -23.64 25.60
C ASN A 6 23.14 -22.19 25.36
N ASP A 7 24.01 -21.45 24.71
CA ASP A 7 23.73 -20.10 24.22
C ASP A 7 22.67 -20.21 23.14
N VAL A 8 21.41 -20.23 23.57
CA VAL A 8 20.26 -20.26 22.66
C VAL A 8 20.26 -18.95 21.91
N ARG A 9 20.94 -18.94 20.75
CA ARG A 9 21.01 -17.78 19.87
C ARG A 9 19.60 -17.27 19.59
N ARG A 10 19.27 -16.11 20.12
CA ARG A 10 17.98 -15.47 19.89
C ARG A 10 17.76 -15.31 18.39
N PRO A 11 16.63 -15.81 17.83
CA PRO A 11 16.38 -15.74 16.41
C PRO A 11 16.43 -14.27 15.93
N GLY A 12 17.21 -14.01 14.89
CA GLY A 12 17.38 -12.67 14.29
C GLY A 12 16.15 -12.27 13.46
N PHE A 13 16.14 -11.00 13.01
CA PHE A 13 15.07 -10.46 12.15
C PHE A 13 14.84 -11.28 10.87
N GLY A 14 15.93 -11.75 10.22
CA GLY A 14 15.84 -12.60 9.02
C GLY A 14 15.12 -13.93 9.29
N ALA A 15 15.28 -14.52 10.48
CA ALA A 15 14.56 -15.73 10.87
C ALA A 15 13.05 -15.45 11.05
N ALA A 16 12.68 -14.29 11.60
CA ALA A 16 11.30 -13.85 11.71
C ALA A 16 10.66 -13.67 10.32
N MET A 17 11.35 -12.97 9.42
CA MET A 17 10.90 -12.78 8.02
C MET A 17 10.67 -14.13 7.30
N ARG A 18 11.64 -15.03 7.41
CA ARG A 18 11.54 -16.37 6.81
C ARG A 18 10.35 -17.16 7.36
N SER A 19 10.15 -17.10 8.67
CA SER A 19 9.01 -17.74 9.34
C SER A 19 7.68 -17.22 8.80
N GLU A 20 7.51 -15.89 8.69
CA GLU A 20 6.30 -15.27 8.16
C GLU A 20 6.08 -15.61 6.67
N LEU A 21 7.13 -15.58 5.84
CA LEU A 21 7.06 -15.98 4.44
C LEU A 21 6.61 -17.44 4.28
N LEU A 22 7.17 -18.36 5.07
CA LEU A 22 6.77 -19.77 5.02
C LEU A 22 5.32 -19.99 5.44
N ARG A 23 4.86 -19.23 6.44
CA ARG A 23 3.46 -19.27 6.92
C ARG A 23 2.48 -18.81 5.82
N HIS A 24 2.82 -17.74 5.10
CA HIS A 24 1.96 -17.20 4.05
C HIS A 24 2.02 -17.99 2.74
N ARG A 25 3.06 -18.81 2.49
CA ARG A 25 3.24 -19.55 1.24
C ARG A 25 2.02 -20.39 0.83
N ARG A 26 1.26 -20.92 1.79
CA ARG A 26 0.05 -21.72 1.56
C ARG A 26 -1.22 -21.02 2.05
N SER A 27 -1.14 -19.74 2.36
CA SER A 27 -2.27 -18.96 2.85
C SER A 27 -3.22 -18.60 1.68
N PRO A 28 -4.53 -18.62 1.91
CA PRO A 28 -5.52 -18.10 0.95
C PRO A 28 -5.27 -16.63 0.59
N LEU A 29 -4.55 -15.87 1.41
CA LEU A 29 -4.16 -14.49 1.11
C LEU A 29 -3.32 -14.38 -0.16
N VAL A 30 -2.41 -15.32 -0.44
CA VAL A 30 -1.59 -15.32 -1.66
C VAL A 30 -2.49 -15.46 -2.89
N VAL A 31 -3.46 -16.37 -2.82
CA VAL A 31 -4.44 -16.59 -3.91
C VAL A 31 -5.28 -15.34 -4.11
N LEU A 32 -5.76 -14.73 -3.03
CA LEU A 32 -6.53 -13.48 -3.07
C LEU A 32 -5.76 -12.37 -3.80
N HIS A 33 -4.49 -12.14 -3.39
CA HIS A 33 -3.65 -11.12 -4.02
C HIS A 33 -3.40 -11.40 -5.51
N ALA A 34 -3.13 -12.66 -5.86
CA ALA A 34 -2.90 -13.05 -7.25
C ALA A 34 -4.17 -12.87 -8.11
N VAL A 35 -5.33 -13.32 -7.62
CA VAL A 35 -6.61 -13.17 -8.33
C VAL A 35 -6.97 -11.70 -8.52
N LEU A 36 -6.83 -10.87 -7.47
CA LEU A 36 -7.11 -9.44 -7.56
C LEU A 36 -6.15 -8.74 -8.53
N ALA A 37 -4.86 -9.05 -8.47
CA ALA A 37 -3.87 -8.46 -9.38
C ALA A 37 -4.19 -8.77 -10.85
N VAL A 38 -4.51 -10.03 -11.15
CA VAL A 38 -4.84 -10.46 -12.51
C VAL A 38 -6.18 -9.86 -12.96
N ALA A 39 -7.22 -9.96 -12.12
CA ALA A 39 -8.55 -9.46 -12.47
C ALA A 39 -8.53 -7.93 -12.71
N VAL A 40 -7.93 -7.16 -11.80
CA VAL A 40 -7.90 -5.69 -11.89
C VAL A 40 -7.00 -5.24 -13.04
N GLY A 41 -5.79 -5.82 -13.18
CA GLY A 41 -4.85 -5.46 -14.24
C GLY A 41 -5.39 -5.77 -15.63
N LEU A 42 -5.96 -6.98 -15.83
CA LEU A 42 -6.54 -7.36 -17.12
C LEU A 42 -7.83 -6.60 -17.42
N ALA A 43 -8.76 -6.48 -16.45
CA ALA A 43 -10.02 -5.79 -16.68
C ALA A 43 -9.80 -4.32 -17.07
N ALA A 44 -8.95 -3.60 -16.32
CA ALA A 44 -8.63 -2.23 -16.65
C ALA A 44 -7.84 -2.13 -17.98
N GLY A 45 -6.85 -3.01 -18.19
CA GLY A 45 -6.07 -3.03 -19.42
C GLY A 45 -6.95 -3.26 -20.65
N LEU A 46 -7.82 -4.25 -20.63
CA LEU A 46 -8.75 -4.55 -21.73
C LEU A 46 -9.76 -3.42 -21.96
N TYR A 47 -10.30 -2.83 -20.88
CA TYR A 47 -11.19 -1.69 -20.98
C TYR A 47 -10.53 -0.53 -21.71
N PHE A 48 -9.35 -0.09 -21.26
CA PHE A 48 -8.67 1.05 -21.86
C PHE A 48 -8.03 0.75 -23.23
N ALA A 49 -7.73 -0.51 -23.52
CA ALA A 49 -7.30 -0.93 -24.86
C ALA A 49 -8.38 -0.71 -25.92
N THR A 50 -9.65 -0.89 -25.55
CA THR A 50 -10.80 -0.82 -26.47
C THR A 50 -11.51 0.53 -26.48
N THR A 51 -11.21 1.42 -25.53
CA THR A 51 -11.83 2.74 -25.42
C THR A 51 -11.04 3.82 -26.16
N PRO A 52 -11.67 4.97 -26.53
CA PRO A 52 -11.01 6.09 -27.19
C PRO A 52 -10.19 6.97 -26.22
N TRP A 53 -10.17 6.66 -24.93
CA TRP A 53 -9.47 7.45 -23.92
C TRP A 53 -7.95 7.50 -24.17
N ASP A 54 -7.32 8.61 -23.82
CA ASP A 54 -5.87 8.71 -23.81
C ASP A 54 -5.28 7.69 -22.83
N SER A 55 -4.36 6.86 -23.31
CA SER A 55 -3.83 5.75 -22.53
C SER A 55 -2.86 6.16 -21.42
N LEU A 56 -2.22 7.34 -21.54
CA LEU A 56 -1.34 7.88 -20.49
C LEU A 56 -2.17 8.46 -19.34
N LEU A 57 -3.27 9.16 -19.65
CA LEU A 57 -4.24 9.60 -18.64
C LEU A 57 -4.97 8.41 -18.02
N ALA A 58 -5.26 7.36 -18.82
CA ALA A 58 -5.80 6.10 -18.31
C ALA A 58 -4.84 5.40 -17.31
N TYR A 59 -3.53 5.46 -17.58
CA TYR A 59 -2.54 4.96 -16.64
C TYR A 59 -2.54 5.75 -15.32
N ASP A 60 -2.65 7.08 -15.38
CA ASP A 60 -2.79 7.91 -14.18
C ASP A 60 -4.04 7.53 -13.36
N ALA A 61 -5.19 7.43 -14.00
CA ALA A 61 -6.43 6.98 -13.35
C ALA A 61 -6.28 5.57 -12.74
N PHE A 62 -5.56 4.67 -13.42
CA PHE A 62 -5.33 3.31 -12.93
C PHE A 62 -4.45 3.28 -11.69
N VAL A 63 -3.34 4.05 -11.64
CA VAL A 63 -2.50 4.10 -10.42
C VAL A 63 -3.23 4.77 -9.25
N GLN A 64 -4.09 5.75 -9.50
CA GLN A 64 -4.96 6.35 -8.48
C GLN A 64 -5.92 5.30 -7.89
N LEU A 65 -6.55 4.49 -8.74
CA LEU A 65 -7.43 3.41 -8.31
C LEU A 65 -6.69 2.36 -7.47
N LEU A 66 -5.49 1.93 -7.93
CA LEU A 66 -4.66 0.99 -7.17
C LEU A 66 -4.25 1.58 -5.82
N GLY A 67 -3.88 2.85 -5.80
CA GLY A 67 -3.51 3.55 -4.57
C GLY A 67 -4.67 3.68 -3.59
N ALA A 68 -5.87 4.00 -4.07
CA ALA A 68 -7.07 4.02 -3.24
C ALA A 68 -7.39 2.62 -2.69
N ALA A 69 -7.32 1.58 -3.54
CA ALA A 69 -7.58 0.20 -3.15
C ALA A 69 -6.54 -0.36 -2.14
N ALA A 70 -5.35 0.24 -2.03
CA ALA A 70 -4.32 -0.19 -1.10
C ALA A 70 -4.79 -0.20 0.36
N SER A 71 -5.65 0.74 0.78
CA SER A 71 -6.21 0.78 2.13
C SER A 71 -7.15 -0.40 2.40
N LEU A 72 -8.01 -0.75 1.45
CA LEU A 72 -8.91 -1.91 1.54
C LEU A 72 -8.09 -3.21 1.59
N LEU A 73 -7.10 -3.34 0.70
CA LEU A 73 -6.23 -4.51 0.66
C LEU A 73 -5.42 -4.67 1.96
N ALA A 74 -4.91 -3.58 2.54
CA ALA A 74 -4.23 -3.59 3.83
C ALA A 74 -5.17 -4.04 4.95
N GLY A 75 -6.40 -3.51 5.00
CA GLY A 75 -7.42 -3.89 5.97
C GLY A 75 -7.76 -5.38 5.93
N ILE A 76 -8.00 -5.92 4.73
CA ILE A 76 -8.28 -7.34 4.51
C ILE A 76 -7.08 -8.20 4.89
N SER A 77 -5.89 -7.87 4.38
CA SER A 77 -4.67 -8.68 4.58
C SER A 77 -4.25 -8.74 6.04
N CYS A 78 -4.20 -7.59 6.71
CA CYS A 78 -3.84 -7.52 8.13
C CYS A 78 -4.93 -8.14 9.00
N GLY A 79 -6.21 -7.86 8.69
CA GLY A 79 -7.34 -8.41 9.42
C GLY A 79 -7.33 -9.94 9.41
N LEU A 80 -7.25 -10.56 8.24
CA LEU A 80 -7.22 -12.02 8.10
C LEU A 80 -5.95 -12.66 8.70
N SER A 81 -4.79 -12.01 8.51
CA SER A 81 -3.53 -12.54 9.04
C SER A 81 -3.49 -12.52 10.57
N ILE A 82 -4.01 -11.47 11.21
CA ILE A 82 -4.07 -11.36 12.68
C ILE A 82 -5.14 -12.27 13.26
N ASP A 83 -6.28 -12.43 12.58
CA ASP A 83 -7.34 -13.34 13.01
C ASP A 83 -6.86 -14.79 13.00
N ALA A 84 -6.12 -15.21 11.96
CA ALA A 84 -5.49 -16.52 11.91
C ALA A 84 -4.48 -16.77 13.05
N GLU A 85 -3.76 -15.74 13.52
CA GLU A 85 -2.88 -15.83 14.70
C GLU A 85 -3.67 -16.04 16.00
N ARG A 86 -4.81 -15.35 16.10
CA ARG A 86 -5.70 -15.50 17.25
C ARG A 86 -6.27 -16.91 17.32
N GLU A 87 -6.76 -17.44 16.20
CA GLU A 87 -7.32 -18.79 16.10
C GLU A 87 -6.28 -19.89 16.33
N ALA A 88 -5.03 -19.69 15.90
CA ALA A 88 -3.97 -20.68 16.02
C ALA A 88 -3.40 -20.84 17.44
N GLY A 89 -3.77 -20.00 18.40
CA GLY A 89 -3.31 -20.09 19.79
C GLY A 89 -3.21 -18.75 20.50
N ASP A 90 -4.21 -17.91 20.34
CA ASP A 90 -4.36 -16.61 21.02
C ASP A 90 -3.09 -15.74 21.00
N TYR A 91 -2.54 -15.57 19.79
CA TYR A 91 -1.31 -14.82 19.51
C TYR A 91 0.00 -15.44 20.06
N ALA A 92 0.00 -16.73 20.46
CA ALA A 92 1.19 -17.38 21.03
C ALA A 92 2.43 -17.24 20.17
N ASN A 93 2.29 -17.31 18.84
CA ASN A 93 3.42 -17.15 17.91
C ASN A 93 3.97 -15.72 17.88
N LEU A 94 3.10 -14.72 18.05
CA LEU A 94 3.49 -13.30 18.06
C LEU A 94 4.08 -12.93 19.43
N LEU A 95 3.45 -13.38 20.51
CA LEU A 95 3.82 -13.07 21.89
C LEU A 95 5.00 -13.92 22.38
N GLY A 96 5.14 -15.16 21.91
CA GLY A 96 6.24 -16.07 22.24
C GLY A 96 7.58 -15.73 21.57
N TYR A 97 7.61 -14.77 20.62
CA TYR A 97 8.86 -14.38 20.01
C TYR A 97 9.68 -13.49 20.96
N PRO A 98 11.03 -13.66 21.03
CA PRO A 98 11.89 -12.90 21.95
C PRO A 98 11.82 -11.39 21.82
N SER A 99 11.34 -10.87 20.67
CA SER A 99 11.09 -9.46 20.43
C SER A 99 9.82 -9.28 19.59
N ARG A 100 8.75 -8.84 20.23
CA ARG A 100 7.44 -8.56 19.61
C ARG A 100 7.55 -7.54 18.48
N CYS A 101 8.34 -6.48 18.67
CA CYS A 101 8.57 -5.50 17.62
C CYS A 101 9.15 -6.14 16.36
N ARG A 102 10.10 -7.09 16.50
CA ARG A 102 10.65 -7.80 15.34
C ARG A 102 9.60 -8.68 14.65
N ALA A 103 8.77 -9.38 15.43
CA ALA A 103 7.70 -10.21 14.89
C ALA A 103 6.65 -9.35 14.14
N LEU A 104 6.20 -8.24 14.72
CA LEU A 104 5.26 -7.31 14.08
C LEU A 104 5.84 -6.66 12.83
N CYS A 105 7.09 -6.18 12.89
CA CYS A 105 7.76 -5.62 11.72
C CYS A 105 7.90 -6.66 10.61
N ALA A 106 8.31 -7.90 10.93
CA ALA A 106 8.43 -8.97 9.95
C ALA A 106 7.07 -9.28 9.29
N LYS A 107 6.01 -9.42 10.10
CA LYS A 107 4.65 -9.62 9.60
C LYS A 107 4.19 -8.47 8.72
N GLY A 108 4.30 -7.23 9.17
CA GLY A 108 3.91 -6.05 8.40
C GLY A 108 4.65 -5.93 7.07
N LEU A 109 5.97 -6.19 7.06
CA LEU A 109 6.79 -6.17 5.84
C LEU A 109 6.42 -7.30 4.86
N VAL A 110 6.11 -8.51 5.36
CA VAL A 110 5.66 -9.60 4.49
C VAL A 110 4.31 -9.28 3.86
N LEU A 111 3.35 -8.78 4.64
CA LEU A 111 2.03 -8.40 4.12
C LEU A 111 2.13 -7.23 3.13
N LEU A 112 2.90 -6.19 3.44
CA LEU A 112 3.19 -5.08 2.52
C LEU A 112 3.86 -5.59 1.24
N GLY A 113 4.84 -6.50 1.36
CA GLY A 113 5.51 -7.13 0.22
C GLY A 113 4.56 -7.92 -0.68
N MET A 114 3.58 -8.62 -0.11
CA MET A 114 2.54 -9.32 -0.88
C MET A 114 1.66 -8.32 -1.63
N GLY A 115 1.22 -7.25 -0.97
CA GLY A 115 0.45 -6.18 -1.60
C GLY A 115 1.23 -5.47 -2.71
N ALA A 116 2.51 -5.16 -2.45
CA ALA A 116 3.41 -4.58 -3.45
C ALA A 116 3.59 -5.49 -4.67
N PHE A 117 3.80 -6.79 -4.46
CA PHE A 117 3.91 -7.76 -5.56
C PHE A 117 2.62 -7.84 -6.39
N ALA A 118 1.46 -7.87 -5.74
CA ALA A 118 0.16 -7.85 -6.43
C ALA A 118 -0.02 -6.55 -7.23
N CYS A 119 0.34 -5.41 -6.66
CA CYS A 119 0.31 -4.12 -7.34
C CYS A 119 1.23 -4.09 -8.57
N LEU A 120 2.46 -4.60 -8.45
CA LEU A 120 3.39 -4.70 -9.58
C LEU A 120 2.82 -5.59 -10.69
N CYS A 121 2.25 -6.74 -10.35
CA CYS A 121 1.60 -7.63 -11.32
C CYS A 121 0.43 -6.93 -12.03
N ALA A 122 -0.41 -6.19 -11.31
CA ALA A 122 -1.53 -5.45 -11.90
C ALA A 122 -1.03 -4.35 -12.85
N LEU A 123 0.00 -3.59 -12.47
CA LEU A 123 0.63 -2.56 -13.31
C LEU A 123 1.22 -3.16 -14.59
N LEU A 124 1.97 -4.26 -14.47
CA LEU A 124 2.59 -4.93 -15.62
C LEU A 124 1.55 -5.52 -16.57
N LEU A 125 0.48 -6.11 -16.05
CA LEU A 125 -0.62 -6.62 -16.87
C LEU A 125 -1.35 -5.49 -17.60
N PHE A 126 -1.66 -4.40 -16.91
CA PHE A 126 -2.28 -3.22 -17.52
C PHE A 126 -1.44 -2.66 -18.66
N VAL A 127 -0.15 -2.37 -18.41
CA VAL A 127 0.79 -1.85 -19.41
C VAL A 127 1.00 -2.86 -20.53
N GLY A 128 1.11 -4.16 -20.22
CA GLY A 128 1.27 -5.22 -21.21
C GLY A 128 0.10 -5.30 -22.18
N VAL A 129 -1.14 -5.22 -21.69
CA VAL A 129 -2.35 -5.21 -22.54
C VAL A 129 -2.37 -3.98 -23.43
N LEU A 130 -2.07 -2.78 -22.90
CA LEU A 130 -2.00 -1.55 -23.71
C LEU A 130 -0.92 -1.65 -24.78
N THR A 131 0.25 -2.19 -24.46
CA THR A 131 1.37 -2.38 -25.40
C THR A 131 0.95 -3.32 -26.54
N VAL A 132 0.30 -4.45 -26.24
CA VAL A 132 -0.22 -5.40 -27.26
C VAL A 132 -1.28 -4.73 -28.12
N ALA A 133 -2.09 -3.83 -27.56
CA ALA A 133 -3.08 -3.06 -28.30
C ALA A 133 -2.49 -1.89 -29.12
N GLY A 134 -1.17 -1.69 -29.10
CA GLY A 134 -0.49 -0.58 -29.81
C GLY A 134 -0.76 0.81 -29.22
N LYS A 135 -1.22 0.88 -27.98
CA LYS A 135 -1.47 2.17 -27.28
C LYS A 135 -0.17 2.71 -26.69
N PRO A 136 0.02 4.04 -26.63
CA PRO A 136 1.12 4.65 -25.88
C PRO A 136 1.13 4.20 -24.41
N VAL A 137 2.32 3.92 -23.88
CA VAL A 137 2.53 3.51 -22.50
C VAL A 137 3.60 4.39 -21.83
N PRO A 138 3.55 4.59 -20.50
CA PRO A 138 4.56 5.38 -19.82
C PRO A 138 5.93 4.69 -19.89
N PRO A 139 7.03 5.47 -19.84
CA PRO A 139 8.38 4.89 -19.80
C PRO A 139 8.59 4.08 -18.51
N ALA A 140 9.55 3.13 -18.57
CA ALA A 140 9.86 2.25 -17.44
C ALA A 140 10.19 3.02 -16.14
N ALA A 141 10.81 4.20 -16.26
CA ALA A 141 11.11 5.04 -15.09
C ALA A 141 9.82 5.52 -14.38
N THR A 142 8.80 5.93 -15.13
CA THR A 142 7.50 6.36 -14.58
C THR A 142 6.77 5.15 -13.97
N LEU A 143 6.83 3.98 -14.61
CA LEU A 143 6.27 2.75 -14.05
C LEU A 143 6.94 2.40 -12.70
N ALA A 144 8.27 2.46 -12.65
CA ALA A 144 9.02 2.18 -11.43
C ALA A 144 8.75 3.21 -10.32
N SER A 145 8.70 4.50 -10.63
CA SER A 145 8.39 5.56 -9.66
C SER A 145 6.97 5.43 -9.11
N SER A 146 5.98 5.13 -9.97
CA SER A 146 4.59 4.87 -9.53
C SER A 146 4.51 3.66 -8.60
N PHE A 147 5.20 2.57 -8.93
CA PHE A 147 5.25 1.37 -8.09
C PHE A 147 5.88 1.65 -6.71
N VAL A 148 7.01 2.37 -6.69
CA VAL A 148 7.67 2.77 -5.43
C VAL A 148 6.76 3.68 -4.61
N ALA A 149 6.11 4.65 -5.24
CA ALA A 149 5.20 5.58 -4.59
C ALA A 149 3.98 4.86 -3.99
N LEU A 150 3.36 3.92 -4.73
CA LEU A 150 2.27 3.08 -4.25
C LEU A 150 2.68 2.26 -3.02
N THR A 151 3.85 1.63 -3.09
CA THR A 151 4.35 0.76 -2.01
C THR A 151 4.73 1.57 -0.77
N ALA A 152 5.46 2.65 -0.94
CA ALA A 152 5.87 3.52 0.16
C ALA A 152 4.67 4.18 0.84
N GLY A 153 3.72 4.71 0.04
CA GLY A 153 2.49 5.30 0.55
C GLY A 153 1.61 4.31 1.32
N ALA A 154 1.63 3.02 0.93
CA ALA A 154 0.86 1.99 1.61
C ALA A 154 1.45 1.54 2.96
N ALA A 155 2.72 1.79 3.25
CA ALA A 155 3.38 1.26 4.45
C ALA A 155 2.67 1.66 5.76
N ALA A 156 2.24 2.93 5.88
CA ALA A 156 1.47 3.40 7.03
C ALA A 156 0.11 2.68 7.15
N LEU A 157 -0.54 2.36 6.02
CA LEU A 157 -1.84 1.69 6.00
C LEU A 157 -1.75 0.28 6.58
N TYR A 158 -0.70 -0.48 6.23
CA TYR A 158 -0.45 -1.80 6.80
C TYR A 158 -0.17 -1.73 8.31
N ALA A 159 0.54 -0.70 8.78
CA ALA A 159 0.77 -0.49 10.21
C ALA A 159 -0.54 -0.15 10.95
N ILE A 160 -1.35 0.77 10.43
CA ILE A 160 -2.65 1.16 10.98
C ILE A 160 -3.60 -0.04 10.98
N ALA A 161 -3.70 -0.77 9.87
CA ALA A 161 -4.56 -1.95 9.75
C ALA A 161 -4.15 -3.07 10.73
N THR A 162 -2.82 -3.28 10.92
CA THR A 162 -2.29 -4.24 11.89
C THR A 162 -2.68 -3.83 13.32
N ALA A 163 -2.50 -2.56 13.70
CA ALA A 163 -2.90 -2.05 15.00
C ALA A 163 -4.40 -2.21 15.24
N THR A 164 -5.21 -1.87 14.23
CA THR A 164 -6.68 -2.01 14.29
C THR A 164 -7.10 -3.47 14.44
N ALA A 165 -6.47 -4.38 13.68
CA ALA A 165 -6.76 -5.81 13.76
C ALA A 165 -6.41 -6.40 15.14
N LEU A 166 -5.29 -5.99 15.72
CA LEU A 166 -4.89 -6.41 17.07
C LEU A 166 -5.81 -5.85 18.17
N ALA A 167 -6.26 -4.58 18.04
CA ALA A 167 -7.08 -3.92 19.05
C ALA A 167 -8.55 -4.34 19.00
N TRP A 168 -9.14 -4.41 17.79
CA TRP A 168 -10.58 -4.56 17.59
C TRP A 168 -10.97 -5.72 16.67
N GLY A 169 -9.97 -6.48 16.19
CA GLY A 169 -10.18 -7.67 15.37
C GLY A 169 -10.34 -7.41 13.87
N ARG A 170 -10.54 -8.52 13.14
CA ARG A 170 -10.59 -8.57 11.67
C ARG A 170 -11.59 -7.60 11.06
N ASN A 171 -12.83 -7.62 11.57
CA ASN A 171 -13.91 -6.83 10.97
C ASN A 171 -13.66 -5.33 11.06
N ALA A 172 -13.07 -4.86 12.18
CA ALA A 172 -12.70 -3.45 12.34
C ALA A 172 -11.60 -3.04 11.37
N ALA A 173 -10.58 -3.90 11.15
CA ALA A 173 -9.53 -3.62 10.18
C ALA A 173 -10.07 -3.54 8.75
N ILE A 174 -10.97 -4.45 8.35
CA ILE A 174 -11.62 -4.43 7.03
C ILE A 174 -12.50 -3.18 6.88
N ALA A 175 -13.30 -2.85 7.89
CA ALA A 175 -14.15 -1.66 7.86
C ALA A 175 -13.33 -0.36 7.75
N LEU A 176 -12.23 -0.26 8.50
CA LEU A 176 -11.31 0.87 8.39
C LEU A 176 -10.65 0.95 7.02
N GLY A 177 -10.26 -0.19 6.45
CA GLY A 177 -9.72 -0.27 5.09
C GLY A 177 -10.74 0.19 4.04
N ALA A 178 -12.00 -0.22 4.16
CA ALA A 178 -13.09 0.22 3.28
C ALA A 178 -13.38 1.72 3.41
N LEU A 179 -13.41 2.25 4.64
CA LEU A 179 -13.54 3.69 4.88
C LEU A 179 -12.37 4.46 4.26
N GLY A 180 -11.15 3.96 4.43
CA GLY A 180 -9.95 4.55 3.84
C GLY A 180 -10.00 4.57 2.32
N PHE A 181 -10.51 3.50 1.69
CA PHE A 181 -10.74 3.44 0.25
C PHE A 181 -11.70 4.57 -0.21
N MET A 182 -12.82 4.75 0.48
CA MET A 182 -13.79 5.81 0.15
C MET A 182 -13.19 7.21 0.33
N ILE A 183 -12.40 7.43 1.39
CA ILE A 183 -11.71 8.71 1.62
C ILE A 183 -10.70 8.97 0.49
N ALA A 184 -9.92 7.96 0.10
CA ALA A 184 -8.96 8.10 -0.99
C ALA A 184 -9.64 8.45 -2.32
N LEU A 185 -10.73 7.77 -2.68
CA LEU A 185 -11.52 8.08 -3.87
C LEU A 185 -12.06 9.51 -3.85
N ALA A 186 -12.64 9.93 -2.72
CA ALA A 186 -13.18 11.28 -2.57
C ALA A 186 -12.09 12.36 -2.66
N SER A 187 -10.86 12.06 -2.21
CA SER A 187 -9.76 13.03 -2.20
C SER A 187 -9.23 13.41 -3.58
N LEU A 188 -9.44 12.57 -4.58
CA LEU A 188 -8.89 12.74 -5.93
C LEU A 188 -9.88 13.46 -6.88
N GLY A 189 -10.99 13.96 -6.36
CA GLY A 189 -11.97 14.71 -7.18
C GLY A 189 -12.71 13.89 -8.23
N GLY A 190 -12.63 12.57 -8.11
CA GLY A 190 -13.20 11.59 -9.05
C GLY A 190 -12.16 11.03 -10.01
N LEU A 191 -12.04 9.71 -10.03
CA LEU A 191 -11.09 8.93 -10.85
C LEU A 191 -11.15 9.23 -12.36
N GLY A 192 -12.28 9.71 -12.84
CA GLY A 192 -12.49 10.01 -14.25
C GLY A 192 -12.22 11.46 -14.64
N ASN A 193 -11.94 12.36 -13.70
CA ASN A 193 -11.86 13.78 -14.02
C ASN A 193 -10.70 14.07 -14.98
N GLY A 194 -9.53 13.53 -14.71
CA GLY A 194 -8.35 13.65 -15.59
C GLY A 194 -8.60 13.10 -17.00
N LEU A 195 -9.27 11.95 -17.10
CA LEU A 195 -9.63 11.35 -18.39
C LEU A 195 -10.58 12.21 -19.21
N VAL A 196 -11.58 12.85 -18.56
CA VAL A 196 -12.61 13.64 -19.24
C VAL A 196 -12.14 15.04 -19.56
N THR A 197 -11.43 15.68 -18.63
CA THR A 197 -11.06 17.10 -18.71
C THR A 197 -9.62 17.32 -19.17
N GLY A 198 -8.78 16.29 -19.21
CA GLY A 198 -7.34 16.40 -19.43
C GLY A 198 -6.59 17.09 -18.30
N THR A 199 -7.22 17.29 -17.13
CA THR A 199 -6.60 17.96 -15.99
C THR A 199 -5.79 16.99 -15.13
N LEU A 200 -4.72 17.48 -14.52
CA LEU A 200 -3.88 16.69 -13.61
C LEU A 200 -4.52 16.67 -12.21
N SER A 201 -5.18 15.58 -11.87
CA SER A 201 -6.08 15.49 -10.72
C SER A 201 -5.36 15.53 -9.37
N ALA A 202 -4.13 14.98 -9.26
CA ALA A 202 -3.38 15.01 -8.00
C ALA A 202 -2.89 16.41 -7.64
N SER A 203 -2.65 17.26 -8.64
CA SER A 203 -2.29 18.67 -8.42
C SER A 203 -3.48 19.49 -7.89
N LEU A 204 -4.71 19.09 -8.23
CA LEU A 204 -5.95 19.74 -7.81
C LEU A 204 -6.50 19.19 -6.49
N ALA A 205 -5.98 18.07 -5.99
CA ALA A 205 -6.45 17.45 -4.76
C ALA A 205 -6.24 18.38 -3.55
N PRO A 206 -7.23 18.48 -2.64
CA PRO A 206 -7.14 19.38 -1.48
C PRO A 206 -5.91 19.12 -0.62
N MET A 207 -5.12 20.16 -0.35
CA MET A 207 -3.88 20.06 0.46
C MET A 207 -4.17 19.54 1.88
N ALA A 208 -5.32 19.87 2.45
CA ALA A 208 -5.74 19.40 3.78
C ALA A 208 -5.80 17.86 3.87
N LEU A 209 -6.10 17.18 2.76
CA LEU A 209 -6.16 15.71 2.74
C LEU A 209 -4.78 15.04 2.63
N MET A 210 -3.70 15.81 2.42
CA MET A 210 -2.33 15.27 2.45
C MET A 210 -1.95 14.65 3.79
N VAL A 211 -2.51 15.12 4.90
CA VAL A 211 -2.20 14.59 6.23
C VAL A 211 -2.88 13.25 6.51
N VAL A 212 -3.82 12.84 5.66
CA VAL A 212 -4.60 11.62 5.82
C VAL A 212 -3.88 10.44 5.18
N PRO A 213 -3.41 9.42 5.94
CA PRO A 213 -2.62 8.32 5.41
C PRO A 213 -3.29 7.53 4.28
N PHE A 214 -4.62 7.46 4.28
CA PHE A 214 -5.38 6.73 3.25
C PHE A 214 -5.22 7.30 1.84
N THR A 215 -4.83 8.56 1.71
CA THR A 215 -4.66 9.22 0.41
C THR A 215 -3.24 9.10 -0.16
N TRP A 216 -2.25 8.74 0.68
CA TRP A 216 -0.84 8.77 0.28
C TRP A 216 -0.50 7.88 -0.91
N PRO A 217 -0.94 6.59 -0.99
CA PRO A 217 -0.55 5.75 -2.12
C PRO A 217 -1.06 6.31 -3.45
N ALA A 218 -2.33 6.70 -3.50
CA ALA A 218 -2.95 7.22 -4.72
C ALA A 218 -2.32 8.55 -5.14
N ARG A 219 -2.13 9.47 -4.18
CA ARG A 219 -1.60 10.80 -4.44
C ARG A 219 -0.13 10.77 -4.88
N LEU A 220 0.73 10.04 -4.19
CA LEU A 220 2.15 9.95 -4.55
C LEU A 220 2.35 9.26 -5.90
N ALA A 221 1.58 8.21 -6.19
CA ALA A 221 1.67 7.52 -7.46
C ALA A 221 1.19 8.40 -8.62
N SER A 222 0.06 9.08 -8.46
CA SER A 222 -0.45 10.02 -9.46
C SER A 222 0.51 11.18 -9.69
N LEU A 223 1.04 11.82 -8.64
CA LEU A 223 2.03 12.89 -8.79
C LEU A 223 3.26 12.43 -9.59
N SER A 224 3.71 11.17 -9.44
CA SER A 224 4.83 10.65 -10.23
C SER A 224 4.50 10.51 -11.72
N VAL A 225 3.25 10.18 -12.04
CA VAL A 225 2.76 10.12 -13.43
C VAL A 225 2.53 11.51 -13.99
N GLU A 226 1.92 12.41 -13.25
CA GLU A 226 1.64 13.78 -13.65
C GLU A 226 2.92 14.58 -13.94
N LEU A 227 4.00 14.33 -13.17
CA LEU A 227 5.33 14.89 -13.47
C LEU A 227 5.82 14.45 -14.86
N PHE A 228 5.59 13.21 -15.26
CA PHE A 228 5.90 12.76 -16.62
C PHE A 228 4.95 13.40 -17.63
N LEU A 229 3.64 13.41 -17.38
CA LEU A 229 2.63 13.98 -18.27
C LEU A 229 2.84 15.48 -18.54
N SER A 230 3.28 16.24 -17.54
CA SER A 230 3.56 17.68 -17.68
C SER A 230 4.70 17.99 -18.67
N THR A 231 5.53 16.98 -18.98
CA THR A 231 6.61 17.10 -19.97
C THR A 231 6.20 16.65 -21.37
N THR A 232 4.99 16.08 -21.53
CA THR A 232 4.49 15.61 -22.83
C THR A 232 3.63 16.68 -23.50
N ALA A 233 3.69 16.75 -24.84
CA ALA A 233 2.94 17.75 -25.62
C ALA A 233 1.41 17.64 -25.45
N ALA A 234 0.90 16.48 -25.06
CA ALA A 234 -0.53 16.24 -24.88
C ALA A 234 -1.13 16.96 -23.66
N VAL A 235 -0.31 17.27 -22.66
CA VAL A 235 -0.71 17.92 -21.41
C VAL A 235 0.26 19.06 -21.06
N ALA A 236 0.95 19.63 -22.06
CA ALA A 236 1.85 20.76 -21.88
C ALA A 236 1.08 21.92 -21.23
N GLY A 237 1.24 22.02 -19.93
CA GLY A 237 0.46 22.92 -19.09
C GLY A 237 0.94 24.36 -19.10
N ALA A 238 0.26 25.17 -18.33
CA ALA A 238 0.62 26.58 -18.12
C ALA A 238 2.06 26.71 -17.60
N PRO A 239 2.76 27.81 -17.90
CA PRO A 239 4.07 28.10 -17.35
C PRO A 239 4.07 27.93 -15.82
N GLY A 240 5.07 27.22 -15.28
CA GLY A 240 5.17 26.95 -13.83
C GLY A 240 4.43 25.69 -13.32
N MET A 241 3.65 24.99 -14.15
CA MET A 241 2.93 23.76 -13.73
C MET A 241 3.90 22.69 -13.24
N THR A 242 4.99 22.43 -13.95
CA THR A 242 5.97 21.41 -13.56
C THR A 242 6.62 21.74 -12.21
N GLU A 243 6.93 23.03 -11.97
CA GLU A 243 7.49 23.48 -10.69
C GLU A 243 6.50 23.28 -9.53
N ALA A 244 5.22 23.62 -9.76
CA ALA A 244 4.16 23.42 -8.78
C ALA A 244 3.95 21.92 -8.47
N LEU A 245 4.00 21.03 -9.49
CA LEU A 245 3.94 19.57 -9.31
C LEU A 245 5.14 19.04 -8.52
N VAL A 246 6.36 19.52 -8.81
CA VAL A 246 7.56 19.13 -8.05
C VAL A 246 7.44 19.55 -6.60
N ALA A 247 7.03 20.79 -6.32
CA ALA A 247 6.83 21.27 -4.96
C ALA A 247 5.76 20.44 -4.21
N ASN A 248 4.62 20.16 -4.86
CA ASN A 248 3.57 19.33 -4.30
C ASN A 248 4.06 17.89 -4.01
N ALA A 249 4.83 17.30 -4.94
CA ALA A 249 5.40 15.97 -4.76
C ALA A 249 6.39 15.92 -3.58
N GLN A 250 7.26 16.93 -3.43
CA GLN A 250 8.21 17.02 -2.33
C GLN A 250 7.51 17.12 -0.97
N VAL A 251 6.50 17.99 -0.85
CA VAL A 251 5.72 18.16 0.38
C VAL A 251 4.94 16.87 0.70
N SER A 252 4.27 16.27 -0.29
CA SER A 252 3.53 15.01 -0.11
C SER A 252 4.45 13.88 0.32
N MET A 253 5.65 13.78 -0.26
CA MET A 253 6.64 12.77 0.09
C MET A 253 7.16 12.98 1.51
N ALA A 254 7.46 14.21 1.91
CA ALA A 254 7.91 14.53 3.27
C ALA A 254 6.84 14.14 4.30
N ILE A 255 5.58 14.54 4.09
CA ILE A 255 4.44 14.18 4.96
C ILE A 255 4.28 12.65 5.05
N CYS A 256 4.37 11.94 3.92
CA CYS A 256 4.28 10.49 3.90
C CYS A 256 5.40 9.81 4.68
N VAL A 257 6.66 10.22 4.48
CA VAL A 257 7.82 9.63 5.16
C VAL A 257 7.75 9.86 6.66
N PHE A 258 7.59 11.11 7.10
CA PHE A 258 7.51 11.44 8.52
C PHE A 258 6.25 10.86 9.19
N GLY A 259 5.11 10.91 8.51
CA GLY A 259 3.87 10.34 8.99
C GLY A 259 3.94 8.82 9.11
N THR A 260 4.53 8.12 8.13
CA THR A 260 4.74 6.67 8.18
C THR A 260 5.67 6.29 9.34
N ALA A 261 6.78 7.03 9.52
CA ALA A 261 7.69 6.81 10.64
C ALA A 261 6.98 7.01 12.00
N ALA A 262 6.17 8.05 12.13
CA ALA A 262 5.38 8.32 13.34
C ALA A 262 4.35 7.21 13.62
N VAL A 263 3.63 6.76 12.59
CA VAL A 263 2.64 5.66 12.72
C VAL A 263 3.33 4.36 13.14
N ILE A 264 4.44 4.00 12.50
CA ILE A 264 5.19 2.79 12.87
C ILE A 264 5.74 2.90 14.29
N ALA A 265 6.32 4.03 14.67
CA ALA A 265 6.82 4.24 16.02
C ALA A 265 5.69 4.14 17.06
N ALA A 266 4.53 4.73 16.79
CA ALA A 266 3.36 4.65 17.66
C ALA A 266 2.86 3.20 17.81
N LEU A 267 2.79 2.44 16.69
CA LEU A 267 2.42 1.02 16.71
C LEU A 267 3.39 0.20 17.57
N LEU A 268 4.70 0.39 17.39
CA LEU A 268 5.71 -0.36 18.14
C LEU A 268 5.69 -0.01 19.62
N MET A 269 5.54 1.26 19.99
CA MET A 269 5.38 1.68 21.40
C MET A 269 4.10 1.10 22.02
N TRP A 270 3.00 1.10 21.28
CA TRP A 270 1.76 0.50 21.73
C TRP A 270 1.89 -1.02 21.90
N ALA A 271 2.54 -1.71 20.96
CA ALA A 271 2.76 -3.14 21.01
C ALA A 271 3.57 -3.60 22.23
N LEU A 272 4.51 -2.78 22.70
CA LEU A 272 5.27 -3.05 23.93
C LEU A 272 4.38 -3.06 25.19
N ARG A 273 3.30 -2.26 25.18
CA ARG A 273 2.36 -2.12 26.31
C ARG A 273 1.12 -3.02 26.19
N PHE A 274 0.93 -3.67 25.04
CA PHE A 274 -0.29 -4.42 24.72
C PHE A 274 -0.55 -5.58 25.70
N GLU A 275 0.49 -6.22 26.21
CA GLU A 275 0.38 -7.36 27.14
C GLU A 275 0.10 -6.93 28.59
N ASP A 276 0.63 -5.77 28.99
CA ASP A 276 0.40 -5.26 30.35
C ASP A 276 -1.09 -4.99 30.58
N GLY A 277 -1.81 -4.55 29.53
CA GLY A 277 -3.25 -4.31 29.57
C GLY A 277 -4.10 -5.58 29.57
N ARG A 278 -3.60 -6.73 29.06
CA ARG A 278 -4.31 -8.03 29.12
C ARG A 278 -4.13 -8.69 30.47
N ARG A 279 -2.91 -8.73 31.01
CA ARG A 279 -2.64 -9.31 32.35
C ARG A 279 -3.34 -8.57 33.48
N ALA A 280 -3.64 -7.29 33.29
CA ALA A 280 -4.42 -6.50 34.28
C ALA A 280 -5.93 -6.78 34.24
N LYS A 281 -6.43 -7.54 33.25
CA LYS A 281 -7.85 -7.90 33.10
C LYS A 281 -8.13 -9.37 33.46
N GLU A 282 -7.10 -10.19 33.63
CA GLU A 282 -7.14 -11.53 34.19
C GLU A 282 -6.93 -11.50 35.72
#